data_9eb77369775b161a2669e53b1f21178c
#
_entry.id   9eb77369775b161a2669e53b1f21178c
#
_cell.length_a   1.000
_cell.length_b   1.000
_cell.length_c   1.000
_cell.angle_alpha   90.00
_cell.angle_beta   90.00
_cell.angle_gamma   90.00
#
_symmetry.space_group_name_H-M   'P 1'
#
loop_
_entity.id
_entity.type
_entity.pdbx_description
1 polymer ?
#
loop_
_entity_poly.entity_id
_entity_poly.type
_entity_poly.pdbx_seq_one_letter_code
_entity_poly.pdbx_strand_id
1 'polypeptide(L)' 'MEYRVINESTMKDLVKEVNNAIKEGWKPQGGVSLVVKRYIPFLFPPIVWAQAMVR' A
#
# COMPACT_ATOMS: atom_id res chain seq x y z
N MET A 1 15.74 -10.67 7.64
CA MET A 1 14.99 -9.73 6.77
C MET A 1 13.51 -9.80 7.12
N GLU A 2 12.89 -8.64 7.30
CA GLU A 2 11.46 -8.55 7.53
C GLU A 2 10.78 -8.06 6.25
N TYR A 3 9.54 -8.47 6.06
CA TYR A 3 8.74 -8.10 4.90
C TYR A 3 7.33 -7.69 5.37
N ARG A 4 6.81 -6.60 4.84
CA ARG A 4 5.42 -6.19 5.09
C ARG A 4 4.84 -5.51 3.86
N VAL A 5 3.52 -5.54 3.73
CA VAL A 5 2.81 -4.86 2.67
C VAL A 5 1.91 -3.80 3.30
N ILE A 6 2.06 -2.57 2.84
CA ILE A 6 1.22 -1.46 3.27
C ILE A 6 0.09 -1.31 2.26
N ASN A 7 -1.15 -1.32 2.75
CA ASN A 7 -2.35 -1.16 1.93
C ASN A 7 -3.09 0.09 2.35
N GLU A 8 -3.46 0.93 1.40
CA GLU A 8 -4.27 2.12 1.67
C GLU A 8 -5.28 2.32 0.55
N SER A 9 -6.39 2.94 0.88
CA SER A 9 -7.47 3.17 -0.09
C SER A 9 -7.21 4.37 -1.00
N THR A 10 -6.26 5.23 -0.67
CA THR A 10 -5.88 6.37 -1.49
C THR A 10 -4.37 6.41 -1.68
N MET A 11 -3.93 6.95 -2.80
CA MET A 11 -2.50 7.12 -3.07
C MET A 11 -1.85 8.06 -2.05
N LYS A 12 -2.57 9.11 -1.64
CA LYS A 12 -2.07 10.07 -0.67
C LYS A 12 -1.75 9.39 0.67
N ASP A 13 -2.67 8.53 1.13
CA ASP A 13 -2.46 7.81 2.38
C ASP A 13 -1.34 6.78 2.25
N LEU A 14 -1.24 6.12 1.09
CA LEU A 14 -0.15 5.18 0.85
C LEU A 14 1.21 5.88 0.94
N VAL A 15 1.36 7.02 0.29
CA VAL A 15 2.61 7.79 0.32
C VAL A 15 2.97 8.17 1.76
N LYS A 16 1.97 8.61 2.54
CA LYS A 16 2.17 8.97 3.93
C LYS A 16 2.69 7.79 4.75
N GLU A 17 2.05 6.63 4.62
CA GLU A 17 2.43 5.45 5.38
C GLU A 17 3.78 4.89 4.93
N VAL A 18 4.07 4.94 3.63
CA VAL A 18 5.39 4.54 3.13
C VAL A 18 6.48 5.43 3.71
N ASN A 19 6.26 6.74 3.73
CA ASN A 19 7.23 7.68 4.30
C ASN A 19 7.45 7.42 5.80
N ASN A 20 6.39 7.11 6.54
CA ASN A 20 6.50 6.75 7.95
C ASN A 20 7.32 5.47 8.13
N ALA A 21 7.09 4.47 7.30
CA ALA A 21 7.84 3.22 7.35
C ALA A 21 9.32 3.44 7.04
N ILE A 22 9.63 4.30 6.07
CA ILE A 22 11.02 4.64 5.74
C ILE A 22 11.74 5.23 6.95
N LYS A 23 11.05 6.09 7.72
CA LYS A 23 11.62 6.65 8.95
C LYS A 23 11.92 5.58 9.99
N GLU A 24 11.24 4.46 9.94
CA GLU A 24 11.44 3.33 10.86
C GLU A 24 12.45 2.30 10.31
N GLY A 25 13.12 2.61 9.21
CA GLY A 25 14.15 1.76 8.63
C GLY A 25 13.67 0.81 7.55
N TRP A 26 12.39 0.89 7.15
CA TRP A 26 11.87 0.08 6.06
C TRP A 26 12.29 0.68 4.71
N LYS A 27 12.44 -0.19 3.72
CA LYS A 27 12.76 0.21 2.34
C LYS A 27 11.70 -0.29 1.38
N PRO A 28 11.22 0.55 0.44
CA PRO A 28 10.30 0.06 -0.58
C PRO A 28 10.94 -1.03 -1.44
N GLN A 29 10.16 -2.07 -1.72
CA GLN A 29 10.57 -3.19 -2.55
C GLN A 29 9.69 -3.24 -3.79
N GLY A 30 10.24 -2.90 -4.96
CA GLY A 30 9.47 -2.85 -6.20
C GLY A 30 8.55 -1.64 -6.29
N GLY A 31 7.66 -1.64 -7.26
CA GLY A 31 6.73 -0.55 -7.50
C GLY A 31 5.43 -0.67 -6.71
N VAL A 32 4.62 0.38 -6.79
CA VAL A 32 3.30 0.41 -6.20
C VAL A 32 2.36 -0.46 -7.03
N SER A 33 1.54 -1.25 -6.37
CA SER A 33 0.52 -2.09 -6.99
C SER A 33 -0.87 -1.52 -6.73
N LEU A 34 -1.77 -1.73 -7.68
CA LEU A 34 -3.16 -1.32 -7.59
C LEU A 34 -4.03 -2.57 -7.67
N VAL A 35 -4.91 -2.75 -6.68
CA VAL A 35 -5.84 -3.87 -6.65
C VAL A 35 -7.26 -3.33 -6.58
N VAL A 36 -8.14 -3.87 -7.45
CA VAL A 36 -9.56 -3.57 -7.42
C VAL A 36 -10.27 -4.77 -6.80
N LYS A 37 -10.94 -4.55 -5.67
CA LYS A 37 -11.71 -5.60 -5.01
C LYS A 37 -13.14 -5.56 -5.55
N ARG A 38 -13.64 -6.67 -6.08
CA ARG A 38 -14.90 -6.70 -6.83
C ARG A 38 -16.09 -7.33 -6.11
N TYR A 39 -16.00 -7.61 -4.84
CA TYR A 39 -17.09 -8.32 -4.17
C TYR A 39 -18.18 -7.42 -3.61
N ILE A 40 -18.14 -6.12 -3.88
CA ILE A 40 -19.23 -5.19 -3.56
C ILE A 40 -19.45 -4.28 -4.77
N PRO A 41 -20.15 -4.77 -5.81
CA PRO A 41 -20.16 -4.08 -7.11
C PRO A 41 -21.01 -2.81 -7.18
N PHE A 42 -21.87 -2.53 -6.21
CA PHE A 42 -22.75 -1.36 -6.25
C PHE A 42 -22.31 -0.22 -5.33
N LEU A 43 -21.22 -0.38 -4.62
CA LEU A 43 -20.56 0.71 -3.92
C LEU A 43 -19.36 1.16 -4.76
N PHE A 44 -18.58 2.09 -4.26
CA PHE A 44 -17.41 2.55 -5.01
C PHE A 44 -16.53 1.36 -5.40
N PRO A 45 -15.84 1.40 -6.55
CA PRO A 45 -14.86 0.36 -6.80
C PRO A 45 -13.84 0.40 -5.67
N PRO A 46 -13.74 -0.62 -4.83
CA PRO A 46 -12.78 -0.60 -3.74
C PRO A 46 -11.38 -0.79 -4.31
N ILE A 47 -10.73 0.33 -4.53
CA ILE A 47 -9.36 0.36 -5.03
C ILE A 47 -8.43 0.37 -3.84
N VAL A 48 -7.46 -0.52 -3.83
CA VAL A 48 -6.44 -0.57 -2.80
C VAL A 48 -5.08 -0.38 -3.45
N TRP A 49 -4.33 0.58 -2.95
CA TRP A 49 -2.95 0.84 -3.33
C TRP A 49 -2.05 0.11 -2.35
N ALA A 50 -1.05 -0.58 -2.86
CA ALA A 50 -0.18 -1.41 -2.02
C ALA A 50 1.29 -1.19 -2.36
N GLN A 51 2.13 -1.22 -1.33
CA GLN A 51 3.57 -1.13 -1.46
C GLN A 51 4.23 -2.14 -0.53
N ALA A 52 5.07 -2.99 -1.10
CA ALA A 52 5.87 -3.92 -0.29
C ALA A 52 7.06 -3.19 0.31
N MET A 53 7.36 -3.50 1.57
CA MET A 53 8.46 -2.90 2.32
C MET A 53 9.32 -4.02 2.93
N VAL A 54 10.62 -3.80 2.98
CA VAL A 54 11.57 -4.73 3.60
C VAL A 54 12.50 -3.98 4.56
N ARG A 55 12.98 -4.71 5.56
CA ARG A 55 14.06 -4.21 6.41
C ARG A 55 14.84 -5.34 7.07
#